data_7c0b81057efbfdddd4ab03d1878a4312
#
_entry.id   7c0b81057efbfdddd4ab03d1878a4312
#
_cell.length_a   1.000
_cell.length_b   1.000
_cell.length_c   1.000
_cell.angle_alpha   90.00
_cell.angle_beta   90.00
_cell.angle_gamma   90.00
#
_symmetry.space_group_name_H-M   'P 1'
#
loop_
_entity.id
_entity.type
_entity.pdbx_description
1 polymer ?
#
loop_
_entity_poly.entity_id
_entity_poly.type
_entity_poly.pdbx_seq_one_letter_code
_entity_poly.pdbx_strand_id
1 'polypeptide(L)'
;MALDGILLSKLIPEIQATLPFRIQKIYMTSQTELLLQTHGTAGKKQLLISTHSVYNRILFTNRSYPTPNEPSNFVMVLRKYLEGSIVEKIQQADLDRWMVFDIRHHNEIGDLEYLKLYVELMGKYANVILVNAQNRIIDAMKRIPPFENSRRTIQAGAEFIQTPSQDKKNPFIEQNVDMNISLTKQFSGFSTFLAKEVEYRMSKGQTFHSIMEEISNSKSIFIANSNNEPVFHCIDLTSIGPCKEYPLFEGIDILYFHREEKERIKQLSGDIQHFINRQLKHQSTKLPRLIEEYEAAKDCDKWREYGDLLYAYQITDTKGLKEITLNSFVDDAPVHIPLDPKLDGKGNARKVFQKYNKLKKGQVYLQEQIQLCQMEIDYFSGLSEQLKYADFETAMEIREELVKQGYLFEKEKVKKKKKKKDVSPSYTTITTEQGISISFGKNNLQNDALTWHTKKSNIWFHTKDYHGSHVVVHDDNPDEYTMRLAANIAAYFSAGRMSSSVPVAYCPIKNLKKIPGAKPGMVELGKYKMIYIDPDEEQINQYIKL
;
A
#
# COMPACT_ATOMS: atom_id res chain seq x y z
N MET A 1 20.21 -5.09 14.53
CA MET A 1 21.11 -4.18 15.26
C MET A 1 20.72 -2.75 14.91
N ALA A 2 20.73 -1.81 15.85
CA ALA A 2 20.40 -0.39 15.58
C ALA A 2 21.71 0.41 15.41
N LEU A 3 21.61 1.58 14.79
CA LEU A 3 22.72 2.54 14.76
C LEU A 3 23.10 2.93 16.19
N ASP A 4 24.41 3.01 16.48
CA ASP A 4 24.92 3.63 17.69
C ASP A 4 25.39 5.08 17.43
N GLY A 5 25.81 5.78 18.47
CA GLY A 5 26.21 7.17 18.35
C GLY A 5 27.50 7.36 17.55
N ILE A 6 28.42 6.39 17.60
CA ILE A 6 29.67 6.42 16.82
C ILE A 6 29.34 6.27 15.33
N LEU A 7 28.51 5.29 14.93
CA LEU A 7 28.15 5.13 13.53
C LEU A 7 27.33 6.33 13.03
N LEU A 8 26.44 6.88 13.86
CA LEU A 8 25.70 8.10 13.52
C LEU A 8 26.64 9.28 13.26
N SER A 9 27.72 9.43 14.04
CA SER A 9 28.72 10.48 13.83
C SER A 9 29.45 10.37 12.49
N LYS A 10 29.41 9.22 11.84
CA LYS A 10 29.96 9.02 10.49
C LYS A 10 28.96 9.38 9.38
N LEU A 11 27.64 9.26 9.65
CA LEU A 11 26.59 9.59 8.69
C LEU A 11 26.32 11.09 8.61
N ILE A 12 26.42 11.81 9.74
CA ILE A 12 26.10 13.24 9.82
C ILE A 12 26.96 14.08 8.89
N PRO A 13 28.29 13.94 8.83
CA PRO A 13 29.15 14.72 7.92
C PRO A 13 28.76 14.54 6.44
N GLU A 14 28.37 13.32 6.03
CA GLU A 14 27.92 13.05 4.66
C GLU A 14 26.60 13.78 4.34
N ILE A 15 25.71 13.94 5.34
CA ILE A 15 24.49 14.73 5.18
C ILE A 15 24.82 16.23 5.19
N GLN A 16 25.69 16.68 6.10
CA GLN A 16 26.13 18.07 6.19
C GLN A 16 26.79 18.57 4.91
N ALA A 17 27.53 17.71 4.20
CA ALA A 17 28.18 18.03 2.92
C ALA A 17 27.18 18.42 1.82
N THR A 18 25.87 18.16 2.01
CA THR A 18 24.80 18.53 1.06
C THR A 18 24.08 19.83 1.41
N LEU A 19 24.43 20.44 2.54
CA LEU A 19 23.82 21.68 3.02
C LEU A 19 24.32 22.92 2.23
N PRO A 20 23.51 23.99 2.13
CA PRO A 20 22.09 24.01 2.48
C PRO A 20 21.24 23.31 1.43
N PHE A 21 20.13 22.70 1.85
CA PHE A 21 19.16 22.13 0.94
C PHE A 21 17.71 22.52 1.28
N ARG A 22 16.89 22.62 0.25
CA ARG A 22 15.45 22.88 0.36
C ARG A 22 14.69 21.56 0.47
N ILE A 23 13.73 21.47 1.37
CA ILE A 23 12.77 20.36 1.47
C ILE A 23 11.68 20.61 0.42
N GLN A 24 11.57 19.74 -0.59
CA GLN A 24 10.59 19.89 -1.67
C GLN A 24 9.29 19.18 -1.39
N LYS A 25 9.36 17.93 -0.87
CA LYS A 25 8.20 17.09 -0.59
C LYS A 25 8.46 16.21 0.63
N ILE A 26 7.39 15.93 1.36
CA ILE A 26 7.43 15.11 2.58
C ILE A 26 6.42 13.98 2.44
N TYR A 27 6.87 12.75 2.71
CA TYR A 27 6.04 11.56 2.70
C TYR A 27 6.34 10.69 3.92
N MET A 28 5.33 9.94 4.36
CA MET A 28 5.48 8.86 5.33
C MET A 28 5.26 7.55 4.58
N THR A 29 6.31 6.76 4.43
CA THR A 29 6.30 5.52 3.62
C THR A 29 5.84 4.31 4.41
N SER A 30 5.93 4.39 5.74
CA SER A 30 5.33 3.50 6.72
C SER A 30 4.98 4.30 7.98
N GLN A 31 4.40 3.66 8.99
CA GLN A 31 4.10 4.34 10.27
C GLN A 31 5.36 4.87 10.98
N THR A 32 6.53 4.37 10.61
CA THR A 32 7.81 4.68 11.26
C THR A 32 8.82 5.34 10.33
N GLU A 33 8.55 5.45 9.02
CA GLU A 33 9.48 5.99 8.02
C GLU A 33 9.00 7.31 7.42
N LEU A 34 9.82 8.34 7.55
CA LEU A 34 9.65 9.66 6.95
C LEU A 34 10.64 9.83 5.80
N LEU A 35 10.15 10.20 4.62
CA LEU A 35 10.96 10.46 3.42
C LEU A 35 10.86 11.92 3.04
N LEU A 36 12.00 12.62 3.05
CA LEU A 36 12.13 14.01 2.63
C LEU A 36 12.76 14.03 1.22
N GLN A 37 12.05 14.57 0.25
CA GLN A 37 12.66 14.92 -1.04
C GLN A 37 13.34 16.28 -0.91
N THR A 38 14.65 16.31 -1.09
CA THR A 38 15.48 17.50 -0.90
C THR A 38 16.11 17.95 -2.22
N HIS A 39 16.45 19.23 -2.30
CA HIS A 39 17.18 19.80 -3.44
C HIS A 39 18.15 20.86 -2.93
N GLY A 40 19.42 20.69 -3.21
CA GLY A 40 20.50 21.58 -2.84
C GLY A 40 21.61 21.60 -3.85
N THR A 41 22.81 22.01 -3.47
CA THR A 41 24.01 22.05 -4.30
C THR A 41 24.37 20.68 -4.87
N ALA A 42 24.13 19.60 -4.12
CA ALA A 42 24.33 18.22 -4.55
C ALA A 42 23.16 17.65 -5.40
N GLY A 43 22.26 18.52 -5.90
CA GLY A 43 21.09 18.12 -6.70
C GLY A 43 19.93 17.59 -5.88
N LYS A 44 19.08 16.76 -6.51
CA LYS A 44 17.92 16.13 -5.86
C LYS A 44 18.32 14.86 -5.14
N LYS A 45 17.99 14.76 -3.87
CA LYS A 45 18.22 13.57 -3.04
C LYS A 45 16.97 13.20 -2.25
N GLN A 46 16.93 11.97 -1.74
CA GLN A 46 15.87 11.48 -0.86
C GLN A 46 16.50 11.15 0.48
N LEU A 47 16.14 11.88 1.54
CA LEU A 47 16.57 11.63 2.91
C LEU A 47 15.48 10.80 3.61
N LEU A 48 15.84 9.58 3.99
CA LEU A 48 14.98 8.69 4.76
C LEU A 48 15.33 8.77 6.25
N ILE A 49 14.32 8.90 7.09
CA ILE A 49 14.41 8.86 8.55
C ILE A 49 13.45 7.76 9.01
N SER A 50 13.98 6.70 9.65
CA SER A 50 13.18 5.65 10.27
C SER A 50 13.22 5.75 11.80
N THR A 51 12.05 5.78 12.42
CA THR A 51 11.87 5.73 13.88
C THR A 51 11.43 4.34 14.35
N HIS A 52 11.71 3.30 13.56
CA HIS A 52 11.42 1.93 13.93
C HIS A 52 12.18 1.53 15.21
N SER A 53 11.55 0.78 16.09
CA SER A 53 12.14 0.45 17.40
C SER A 53 13.46 -0.33 17.33
N VAL A 54 13.64 -1.13 16.27
CA VAL A 54 14.83 -1.97 16.05
C VAL A 54 15.71 -1.44 14.91
N TYR A 55 15.09 -0.87 13.85
CA TYR A 55 15.76 -0.48 12.60
C TYR A 55 15.82 1.03 12.41
N ASN A 56 15.81 1.80 13.53
CA ASN A 56 15.92 3.26 13.45
C ASN A 56 17.22 3.69 12.77
N ARG A 57 17.13 4.65 11.84
CA ARG A 57 18.23 5.10 11.00
C ARG A 57 17.93 6.41 10.27
N ILE A 58 18.98 7.00 9.74
CA ILE A 58 18.91 8.10 8.78
C ILE A 58 19.90 7.86 7.65
N LEU A 59 19.47 8.09 6.39
CA LEU A 59 20.34 7.91 5.22
C LEU A 59 19.79 8.66 4.01
N PHE A 60 20.67 8.99 3.05
CA PHE A 60 20.23 9.24 1.69
C PHE A 60 20.04 7.93 0.95
N THR A 61 18.90 7.79 0.24
CA THR A 61 18.56 6.59 -0.54
C THR A 61 18.27 6.94 -2.00
N ASN A 62 18.67 6.05 -2.89
CA ASN A 62 18.31 6.07 -4.31
C ASN A 62 17.18 5.09 -4.66
N ARG A 63 16.70 4.32 -3.67
CA ARG A 63 15.63 3.34 -3.86
C ARG A 63 14.27 4.02 -3.96
N SER A 64 13.33 3.36 -4.65
CA SER A 64 11.95 3.84 -4.75
C SER A 64 11.17 3.40 -3.51
N TYR A 65 10.55 4.37 -2.85
CA TYR A 65 9.68 4.14 -1.70
C TYR A 65 8.24 4.44 -2.07
N PRO A 66 7.26 3.66 -1.57
CA PRO A 66 5.86 3.94 -1.80
C PRO A 66 5.46 5.25 -1.12
N THR A 67 4.60 6.00 -1.77
CA THR A 67 4.04 7.22 -1.21
C THR A 67 2.55 7.02 -1.00
N PRO A 68 2.06 6.94 0.25
CA PRO A 68 0.64 6.79 0.54
C PRO A 68 -0.20 7.92 -0.07
N ASN A 69 -1.43 7.60 -0.48
CA ASN A 69 -2.34 8.58 -1.07
C ASN A 69 -2.85 9.58 -0.02
N GLU A 70 -3.13 9.09 1.18
CA GLU A 70 -3.63 9.90 2.29
C GLU A 70 -2.47 10.17 3.28
N PRO A 71 -2.04 11.43 3.43
CA PRO A 71 -1.01 11.79 4.38
C PRO A 71 -1.56 11.71 5.81
N SER A 72 -0.75 11.22 6.76
CA SER A 72 -1.08 11.31 8.19
C SER A 72 -1.15 12.77 8.67
N ASN A 73 -1.83 13.03 9.79
CA ASN A 73 -1.90 14.36 10.38
C ASN A 73 -0.50 14.95 10.62
N PHE A 74 0.44 14.17 11.10
CA PHE A 74 1.82 14.61 11.30
C PHE A 74 2.48 15.05 9.99
N VAL A 75 2.30 14.31 8.89
CA VAL A 75 2.81 14.71 7.58
C VAL A 75 2.17 16.01 7.10
N MET A 76 0.87 16.21 7.36
CA MET A 76 0.19 17.46 6.99
C MET A 76 0.79 18.66 7.74
N VAL A 77 1.08 18.50 9.03
CA VAL A 77 1.78 19.52 9.82
C VAL A 77 3.19 19.76 9.27
N LEU A 78 3.97 18.71 9.05
CA LEU A 78 5.32 18.86 8.48
C LEU A 78 5.30 19.54 7.11
N ARG A 79 4.34 19.24 6.25
CA ARG A 79 4.21 19.91 4.94
C ARG A 79 3.92 21.40 5.08
N LYS A 80 3.03 21.77 6.00
CA LYS A 80 2.70 23.18 6.26
C LYS A 80 3.94 23.99 6.65
N TYR A 81 4.80 23.45 7.50
CA TYR A 81 5.94 24.18 8.07
C TYR A 81 7.26 23.95 7.34
N LEU A 82 7.46 22.80 6.69
CA LEU A 82 8.77 22.41 6.16
C LEU A 82 8.82 22.30 4.63
N GLU A 83 7.73 22.10 3.90
CA GLU A 83 7.80 22.11 2.43
C GLU A 83 8.13 23.53 1.94
N GLY A 84 9.19 23.65 1.14
CA GLY A 84 9.72 24.92 0.68
C GLY A 84 10.81 25.53 1.58
N SER A 85 10.95 25.07 2.83
CA SER A 85 11.93 25.56 3.80
C SER A 85 13.34 25.07 3.50
N ILE A 86 14.34 25.74 4.05
CA ILE A 86 15.76 25.47 3.84
C ILE A 86 16.36 24.94 5.13
N VAL A 87 16.97 23.76 5.06
CA VAL A 87 17.83 23.23 6.13
C VAL A 87 19.21 23.87 6.00
N GLU A 88 19.61 24.62 7.03
CA GLU A 88 20.88 25.35 7.05
C GLU A 88 21.96 24.60 7.82
N LYS A 89 21.58 23.87 8.87
CA LYS A 89 22.52 23.18 9.75
C LYS A 89 21.93 21.88 10.26
N ILE A 90 22.80 20.89 10.47
CA ILE A 90 22.48 19.63 11.14
C ILE A 90 23.57 19.36 12.16
N GLN A 91 23.18 18.98 13.37
CA GLN A 91 24.12 18.71 14.46
C GLN A 91 23.69 17.47 15.23
N GLN A 92 24.65 16.59 15.52
CA GLN A 92 24.51 15.53 16.51
C GLN A 92 24.92 16.06 17.87
N ALA A 93 24.28 15.63 18.94
CA ALA A 93 24.68 16.01 20.30
C ALA A 93 25.60 14.95 20.91
N ASP A 94 26.82 15.35 21.25
CA ASP A 94 27.81 14.62 22.07
C ASP A 94 27.89 13.10 21.79
N LEU A 95 27.89 12.69 20.54
CA LEU A 95 27.84 11.29 20.10
C LEU A 95 26.61 10.52 20.60
N ASP A 96 25.55 11.18 21.06
CA ASP A 96 24.29 10.53 21.36
C ASP A 96 23.50 10.22 20.07
N ARG A 97 22.46 9.39 20.18
CA ARG A 97 21.67 8.93 19.03
C ARG A 97 20.52 9.88 18.70
N TRP A 98 20.78 11.18 18.73
CA TRP A 98 19.84 12.18 18.26
C TRP A 98 20.56 13.35 17.57
N MET A 99 19.83 14.02 16.71
CA MET A 99 20.32 15.17 15.97
C MET A 99 19.24 16.22 15.83
N VAL A 100 19.66 17.46 15.54
CA VAL A 100 18.78 18.58 15.28
C VAL A 100 19.09 19.18 13.91
N PHE A 101 18.03 19.49 13.18
CA PHE A 101 18.04 20.24 11.92
C PHE A 101 17.59 21.67 12.22
N ASP A 102 18.44 22.64 11.97
CA ASP A 102 18.08 24.06 12.01
C ASP A 102 17.51 24.46 10.65
N ILE A 103 16.27 24.93 10.64
CA ILE A 103 15.47 25.13 9.44
C ILE A 103 14.99 26.57 9.36
N ARG A 104 15.26 27.21 8.22
CA ARG A 104 14.75 28.52 7.88
C ARG A 104 13.45 28.37 7.09
N HIS A 105 12.38 28.92 7.62
CA HIS A 105 11.02 28.84 7.09
C HIS A 105 10.47 30.25 6.84
N HIS A 106 9.65 30.40 5.80
CA HIS A 106 8.81 31.58 5.60
C HIS A 106 7.35 31.17 5.88
N ASN A 107 6.72 31.84 6.84
CA ASN A 107 5.32 31.59 7.18
C ASN A 107 4.36 32.06 6.05
N GLU A 108 3.06 31.83 6.23
CA GLU A 108 2.02 32.16 5.24
C GLU A 108 1.94 33.67 4.91
N ILE A 109 2.44 34.53 5.80
CA ILE A 109 2.46 35.99 5.63
C ILE A 109 3.79 36.45 5.00
N GLY A 110 4.77 35.56 4.90
CA GLY A 110 6.10 35.81 4.31
C GLY A 110 7.18 36.16 5.35
N ASP A 111 6.85 36.17 6.65
CA ASP A 111 7.83 36.43 7.70
C ASP A 111 8.81 35.25 7.85
N LEU A 112 10.03 35.60 8.22
CA LEU A 112 11.10 34.63 8.46
C LEU A 112 10.97 34.02 9.85
N GLU A 113 10.86 32.70 9.92
CA GLU A 113 10.83 31.93 11.16
C GLU A 113 11.94 30.86 11.16
N TYR A 114 12.43 30.54 12.36
CA TYR A 114 13.39 29.47 12.56
C TYR A 114 12.72 28.31 13.30
N LEU A 115 12.83 27.14 12.72
CA LEU A 115 12.28 25.90 13.24
C LEU A 115 13.40 24.90 13.52
N LYS A 116 13.15 24.00 14.44
CA LYS A 116 14.05 22.87 14.73
C LYS A 116 13.32 21.56 14.55
N LEU A 117 13.93 20.65 13.75
CA LEU A 117 13.46 19.29 13.63
C LEU A 117 14.42 18.37 14.38
N TYR A 118 13.96 17.85 15.52
CA TYR A 118 14.70 16.88 16.31
C TYR A 118 14.42 15.46 15.78
N VAL A 119 15.48 14.72 15.52
CA VAL A 119 15.43 13.31 15.10
C VAL A 119 16.13 12.47 16.15
N GLU A 120 15.38 11.68 16.87
CA GLU A 120 15.84 10.81 17.95
C GLU A 120 15.83 9.36 17.48
N LEU A 121 16.97 8.68 17.50
CA LEU A 121 17.16 7.30 17.02
C LEU A 121 17.46 6.36 18.20
N MET A 122 16.63 6.42 19.25
CA MET A 122 16.86 5.73 20.53
C MET A 122 15.93 4.52 20.72
N GLY A 123 15.96 3.56 19.78
CA GLY A 123 15.21 2.32 19.88
C GLY A 123 13.69 2.57 19.98
N LYS A 124 13.02 2.02 20.98
CA LYS A 124 11.58 2.21 21.18
C LYS A 124 11.15 3.68 21.39
N TYR A 125 12.06 4.52 21.81
CA TYR A 125 11.85 5.95 22.01
C TYR A 125 12.22 6.80 20.78
N ALA A 126 12.59 6.17 19.67
CA ALA A 126 12.89 6.89 18.43
C ALA A 126 11.69 7.73 17.98
N ASN A 127 11.95 9.01 17.61
CA ASN A 127 10.91 9.99 17.31
C ASN A 127 11.41 11.06 16.33
N VAL A 128 10.48 11.78 15.70
CA VAL A 128 10.73 13.02 14.96
C VAL A 128 9.82 14.09 15.54
N ILE A 129 10.40 15.19 15.99
CA ILE A 129 9.71 16.25 16.75
C ILE A 129 9.99 17.60 16.10
N LEU A 130 8.94 18.33 15.71
CA LEU A 130 9.05 19.68 15.16
C LEU A 130 8.81 20.69 16.28
N VAL A 131 9.77 21.62 16.42
CA VAL A 131 9.78 22.64 17.50
C VAL A 131 9.94 24.03 16.90
N ASN A 132 9.24 25.01 17.45
CA ASN A 132 9.32 26.41 17.03
C ASN A 132 10.45 27.18 17.75
N ALA A 133 10.65 28.45 17.37
CA ALA A 133 11.68 29.31 17.96
C ALA A 133 11.49 29.58 19.47
N GLN A 134 10.28 29.43 20.00
CA GLN A 134 9.94 29.58 21.42
C GLN A 134 10.10 28.29 22.21
N ASN A 135 10.79 27.28 21.64
CA ASN A 135 11.02 25.97 22.23
C ASN A 135 9.72 25.20 22.54
N ARG A 136 8.64 25.45 21.78
CA ARG A 136 7.36 24.74 21.88
C ARG A 136 7.23 23.70 20.78
N ILE A 137 6.77 22.51 21.14
CA ILE A 137 6.50 21.43 20.19
C ILE A 137 5.32 21.82 19.30
N ILE A 138 5.55 21.87 17.98
CA ILE A 138 4.49 22.02 16.99
C ILE A 138 3.76 20.71 16.79
N ASP A 139 4.51 19.62 16.55
CA ASP A 139 3.99 18.25 16.51
C ASP A 139 5.13 17.24 16.58
N ALA A 140 4.76 15.95 16.76
CA ALA A 140 5.70 14.84 16.81
C ALA A 140 5.12 13.59 16.15
N MET A 141 5.99 12.76 15.57
CA MET A 141 5.59 11.50 14.95
C MET A 141 4.96 10.54 15.98
N LYS A 142 5.56 10.46 17.18
CA LYS A 142 5.01 9.73 18.32
C LYS A 142 4.73 10.74 19.45
N ARG A 143 3.45 10.91 19.77
CA ARG A 143 3.03 11.77 20.88
C ARG A 143 3.07 10.98 22.18
N ILE A 144 3.63 11.58 23.21
CA ILE A 144 3.74 11.01 24.57
C ILE A 144 3.04 11.97 25.52
N PRO A 145 1.80 11.64 25.95
CA PRO A 145 1.05 12.50 26.85
C PRO A 145 1.61 12.44 28.29
N PRO A 146 1.28 13.43 29.16
CA PRO A 146 1.82 13.53 30.51
C PRO A 146 1.56 12.29 31.40
N PHE A 147 0.48 11.57 31.17
CA PHE A 147 0.16 10.36 31.94
C PHE A 147 1.06 9.16 31.58
N GLU A 148 1.66 9.13 30.37
CA GLU A 148 2.64 8.12 29.98
C GLU A 148 4.06 8.47 30.43
N ASN A 149 4.42 9.75 30.40
CA ASN A 149 5.71 10.24 30.86
C ASN A 149 5.61 11.68 31.39
N SER A 150 5.54 11.82 32.70
CA SER A 150 5.43 13.12 33.37
C SER A 150 6.71 13.96 33.27
N ARG A 151 7.88 13.33 33.08
CA ARG A 151 9.18 14.05 32.99
C ARG A 151 9.44 14.63 31.62
N ARG A 152 8.87 14.01 30.57
CA ARG A 152 9.08 14.44 29.18
C ARG A 152 7.81 14.23 28.37
N THR A 153 6.95 15.21 28.38
CA THR A 153 5.73 15.26 27.57
C THR A 153 6.09 15.63 26.14
N ILE A 154 5.59 14.87 25.16
CA ILE A 154 5.78 15.16 23.73
C ILE A 154 4.40 15.27 23.08
N GLN A 155 3.84 16.47 23.08
CA GLN A 155 2.57 16.79 22.42
C GLN A 155 2.56 18.24 21.95
N ALA A 156 1.67 18.58 21.01
CA ALA A 156 1.57 19.93 20.49
C ALA A 156 1.33 20.96 21.61
N GLY A 157 2.07 22.06 21.56
CA GLY A 157 2.03 23.14 22.54
C GLY A 157 2.85 22.94 23.80
N ALA A 158 3.34 21.72 24.11
CA ALA A 158 4.22 21.47 25.24
C ALA A 158 5.61 22.08 25.02
N GLU A 159 6.27 22.43 26.11
CA GLU A 159 7.69 22.82 26.07
C GLU A 159 8.56 21.62 25.70
N PHE A 160 9.49 21.82 24.76
CA PHE A 160 10.42 20.77 24.38
C PHE A 160 11.52 20.63 25.42
N ILE A 161 11.60 19.45 26.02
CA ILE A 161 12.66 19.07 26.94
C ILE A 161 13.60 18.12 26.21
N GLN A 162 14.85 18.53 26.10
CA GLN A 162 15.90 17.73 25.49
C GLN A 162 16.20 16.49 26.35
N THR A 163 16.63 15.40 25.72
CA THR A 163 17.15 14.23 26.45
C THR A 163 18.38 14.62 27.27
N PRO A 164 18.48 14.17 28.53
CA PRO A 164 19.65 14.47 29.36
C PRO A 164 20.95 13.99 28.69
N SER A 165 21.98 14.80 28.72
CA SER A 165 23.33 14.39 28.31
C SER A 165 23.81 13.21 29.18
N GLN A 166 24.51 12.26 28.56
CA GLN A 166 25.19 11.20 29.28
C GLN A 166 26.53 11.78 29.75
N ASP A 167 26.81 11.72 31.05
CA ASP A 167 28.10 12.15 31.61
C ASP A 167 29.18 11.08 31.32
N LYS A 168 29.61 11.04 30.05
CA LYS A 168 30.61 10.08 29.53
C LYS A 168 31.65 10.79 28.70
N LYS A 169 32.83 10.18 28.64
CA LYS A 169 33.98 10.68 27.89
C LYS A 169 33.75 10.61 26.38
N ASN A 170 34.27 11.58 25.64
CA ASN A 170 34.34 11.49 24.19
C ASN A 170 35.54 10.62 23.77
N PRO A 171 35.32 9.46 23.11
CA PRO A 171 36.40 8.50 22.79
C PRO A 171 37.38 9.03 21.75
N PHE A 172 37.05 10.08 21.00
CA PHE A 172 37.94 10.70 20.02
C PHE A 172 38.87 11.75 20.65
N ILE A 173 38.54 12.23 21.85
CA ILE A 173 39.30 13.24 22.57
C ILE A 173 40.05 12.61 23.75
N GLU A 174 39.32 11.86 24.57
CA GLU A 174 39.85 11.26 25.78
C GLU A 174 40.06 9.76 25.61
N GLN A 175 41.29 9.32 25.61
CA GLN A 175 41.69 7.98 25.19
C GLN A 175 42.18 7.09 26.34
N ASN A 176 42.05 7.57 27.57
CA ASN A 176 42.46 6.81 28.75
C ASN A 176 41.34 5.81 29.12
N VAL A 177 41.62 4.52 28.92
CA VAL A 177 40.65 3.42 29.11
C VAL A 177 40.95 2.73 30.45
N ASP A 178 39.94 2.63 31.31
CA ASP A 178 39.99 1.75 32.48
C ASP A 178 39.47 0.36 32.05
N MET A 179 40.35 -0.62 32.08
CA MET A 179 40.06 -2.00 31.70
C MET A 179 39.09 -2.73 32.64
N ASN A 180 38.85 -2.18 33.83
CA ASN A 180 37.88 -2.77 34.79
C ASN A 180 36.44 -2.30 34.56
N ILE A 181 36.23 -1.29 33.72
CA ILE A 181 34.95 -0.69 33.44
C ILE A 181 34.61 -0.90 31.94
N SER A 182 33.43 -1.42 31.64
CA SER A 182 32.98 -1.57 30.25
C SER A 182 33.07 -0.26 29.46
N LEU A 183 33.54 -0.31 28.20
CA LEU A 183 33.66 0.85 27.32
C LEU A 183 32.31 1.59 27.14
N THR A 184 31.20 0.89 27.15
CA THR A 184 29.86 1.50 27.07
C THR A 184 29.51 2.40 28.26
N LYS A 185 30.14 2.19 29.41
CA LYS A 185 29.95 3.03 30.60
C LYS A 185 30.89 4.22 30.62
N GLN A 186 32.09 4.07 30.04
CA GLN A 186 33.11 5.10 30.03
C GLN A 186 32.90 6.13 28.92
N PHE A 187 32.53 5.67 27.71
CA PHE A 187 32.53 6.49 26.51
C PHE A 187 31.15 6.69 25.92
N SER A 188 30.88 7.90 25.42
CA SER A 188 29.70 8.25 24.68
C SER A 188 29.68 7.54 23.31
N GLY A 189 28.49 7.24 22.82
CA GLY A 189 28.26 6.72 21.46
C GLY A 189 28.49 5.22 21.29
N PHE A 190 29.07 4.52 22.24
CA PHE A 190 29.35 3.10 22.16
C PHE A 190 28.12 2.25 22.33
N SER A 191 27.89 1.33 21.40
CA SER A 191 27.01 0.17 21.60
C SER A 191 27.77 -0.96 22.30
N THR A 192 27.02 -1.90 22.89
CA THR A 192 27.61 -3.13 23.44
C THR A 192 28.34 -3.94 22.37
N PHE A 193 27.87 -3.86 21.13
CA PHE A 193 28.47 -4.56 20.00
C PHE A 193 29.84 -3.96 19.63
N LEU A 194 29.89 -2.64 19.44
CA LEU A 194 31.17 -1.95 19.17
C LEU A 194 32.15 -2.14 20.30
N ALA A 195 31.69 -2.06 21.55
CA ALA A 195 32.57 -2.25 22.72
C ALA A 195 33.27 -3.61 22.69
N LYS A 196 32.52 -4.68 22.39
CA LYS A 196 33.09 -6.05 22.27
C LYS A 196 34.11 -6.16 21.15
N GLU A 197 33.88 -5.54 20.00
CA GLU A 197 34.82 -5.55 18.88
C GLU A 197 36.10 -4.81 19.26
N VAL A 198 36.00 -3.63 19.89
CA VAL A 198 37.13 -2.85 20.34
C VAL A 198 37.92 -3.59 21.43
N GLU A 199 37.26 -4.15 22.43
CA GLU A 199 37.88 -4.97 23.48
C GLU A 199 38.60 -6.20 22.89
N TYR A 200 38.00 -6.87 21.91
CA TYR A 200 38.62 -7.99 21.19
C TYR A 200 39.90 -7.56 20.47
N ARG A 201 39.87 -6.45 19.71
CA ARG A 201 41.05 -5.93 19.00
C ARG A 201 42.15 -5.47 19.96
N MET A 202 41.76 -4.87 21.08
CA MET A 202 42.72 -4.50 22.13
C MET A 202 43.39 -5.77 22.72
N SER A 203 42.65 -6.86 22.91
CA SER A 203 43.22 -8.13 23.35
C SER A 203 44.18 -8.76 22.34
N LYS A 204 44.11 -8.35 21.07
CA LYS A 204 45.03 -8.77 19.98
C LYS A 204 46.19 -7.81 19.79
N GLY A 205 46.35 -6.81 20.67
CA GLY A 205 47.47 -5.90 20.69
C GLY A 205 47.29 -4.57 19.98
N GLN A 206 46.08 -4.26 19.46
CA GLN A 206 45.78 -2.93 18.95
C GLN A 206 45.56 -1.94 20.12
N THR A 207 45.97 -0.70 19.95
CA THR A 207 45.69 0.34 20.95
C THR A 207 44.33 0.94 20.77
N PHE A 208 43.67 1.38 21.84
CA PHE A 208 42.39 2.09 21.75
C PHE A 208 42.47 3.31 20.81
N HIS A 209 43.59 4.06 20.91
CA HIS A 209 43.87 5.20 20.02
C HIS A 209 43.82 4.81 18.53
N SER A 210 44.55 3.78 18.13
CA SER A 210 44.63 3.33 16.75
C SER A 210 43.26 2.90 16.22
N ILE A 211 42.42 2.23 17.06
CA ILE A 211 41.07 1.83 16.67
C ILE A 211 40.17 3.07 16.52
N MET A 212 40.25 4.06 17.40
CA MET A 212 39.47 5.31 17.29
C MET A 212 39.89 6.14 16.08
N GLU A 213 41.16 6.13 15.72
CA GLU A 213 41.68 6.76 14.50
C GLU A 213 41.14 6.06 13.24
N GLU A 214 41.14 4.73 13.21
CA GLU A 214 40.51 3.96 12.13
C GLU A 214 39.01 4.32 11.98
N ILE A 215 38.26 4.34 13.08
CA ILE A 215 36.86 4.77 13.10
C ILE A 215 36.71 6.20 12.57
N SER A 216 37.56 7.12 13.03
CA SER A 216 37.53 8.53 12.63
C SER A 216 37.71 8.71 11.13
N ASN A 217 38.60 7.93 10.51
CA ASN A 217 38.92 8.00 9.08
C ASN A 217 38.00 7.19 8.20
N SER A 218 37.17 6.31 8.78
CA SER A 218 36.27 5.42 8.01
C SER A 218 35.19 6.21 7.28
N LYS A 219 34.96 5.84 6.01
CA LYS A 219 33.86 6.31 5.12
C LYS A 219 32.99 5.16 4.63
N SER A 220 33.19 3.99 5.20
CA SER A 220 32.54 2.74 4.77
C SER A 220 31.80 2.09 5.92
N ILE A 221 30.90 1.19 5.56
CA ILE A 221 30.25 0.27 6.48
C ILE A 221 30.67 -1.16 6.14
N PHE A 222 31.02 -1.92 7.15
CA PHE A 222 31.46 -3.31 7.07
C PHE A 222 30.34 -4.21 7.56
N ILE A 223 29.95 -5.17 6.74
CA ILE A 223 28.84 -6.09 7.01
C ILE A 223 29.38 -7.52 7.08
N ALA A 224 29.17 -8.18 8.21
CA ALA A 224 29.47 -9.60 8.42
C ALA A 224 28.18 -10.36 8.79
N ASN A 225 28.23 -11.69 8.74
CA ASN A 225 27.16 -12.55 9.20
C ASN A 225 27.54 -13.22 10.52
N SER A 226 26.72 -13.05 11.56
CA SER A 226 26.83 -13.72 12.84
C SER A 226 25.53 -14.46 13.13
N ASN A 227 25.60 -15.80 13.32
CA ASN A 227 24.41 -16.64 13.59
C ASN A 227 23.24 -16.44 12.58
N ASN A 228 23.55 -16.39 11.29
CA ASN A 228 22.61 -16.09 10.21
C ASN A 228 21.94 -14.70 10.24
N GLU A 229 22.43 -13.80 11.09
CA GLU A 229 21.99 -12.41 11.10
C GLU A 229 23.13 -11.49 10.66
N PRO A 230 22.88 -10.51 9.78
CA PRO A 230 23.87 -9.52 9.42
C PRO A 230 24.12 -8.56 10.59
N VAL A 231 25.40 -8.40 10.91
CA VAL A 231 25.95 -7.42 11.84
C VAL A 231 26.83 -6.44 11.08
N PHE A 232 26.96 -5.23 11.55
CA PHE A 232 27.64 -4.19 10.80
C PHE A 232 28.20 -3.08 11.70
N HIS A 233 29.28 -2.45 11.25
CA HIS A 233 29.79 -1.19 11.83
C HIS A 233 30.64 -0.44 10.81
N CYS A 234 31.15 0.76 11.18
CA CYS A 234 32.07 1.53 10.35
C CYS A 234 33.54 1.06 10.43
N ILE A 235 33.81 -0.06 11.06
CA ILE A 235 35.13 -0.72 11.08
C ILE A 235 34.97 -2.18 10.72
N ASP A 236 36.02 -2.83 10.26
CA ASP A 236 36.04 -4.27 10.00
C ASP A 236 35.77 -5.05 11.30
N LEU A 237 34.92 -6.08 11.24
CA LEU A 237 34.46 -6.85 12.41
C LEU A 237 35.33 -8.10 12.59
N THR A 238 36.58 -7.90 12.95
CA THR A 238 37.58 -8.96 13.04
C THR A 238 37.25 -10.07 14.05
N SER A 239 36.44 -9.75 15.07
CA SER A 239 35.92 -10.73 16.03
C SER A 239 34.86 -11.68 15.46
N ILE A 240 34.24 -11.32 14.34
CA ILE A 240 33.12 -12.08 13.72
C ILE A 240 33.63 -12.90 12.53
N GLY A 241 34.46 -12.31 11.66
CA GLY A 241 34.97 -12.97 10.46
C GLY A 241 34.98 -12.04 9.25
N PRO A 242 35.06 -12.57 8.03
CA PRO A 242 35.19 -11.76 6.82
C PRO A 242 34.00 -10.84 6.62
N CYS A 243 34.29 -9.55 6.42
CA CYS A 243 33.31 -8.51 6.16
C CYS A 243 33.25 -8.16 4.67
N LYS A 244 32.06 -7.70 4.25
CA LYS A 244 31.90 -6.99 2.97
C LYS A 244 31.80 -5.50 3.24
N GLU A 245 32.61 -4.74 2.51
CA GLU A 245 32.65 -3.28 2.61
C GLU A 245 31.70 -2.64 1.62
N TYR A 246 31.01 -1.59 2.07
CA TYR A 246 30.07 -0.78 1.27
C TYR A 246 30.19 0.70 1.63
N PRO A 247 29.81 1.63 0.72
CA PRO A 247 29.59 3.03 1.11
C PRO A 247 28.55 3.13 2.24
N LEU A 248 28.70 4.09 3.16
CA LEU A 248 27.90 4.20 4.39
C LEU A 248 26.38 4.06 4.15
N PHE A 249 25.82 4.90 3.28
CA PHE A 249 24.37 4.88 3.04
C PHE A 249 23.89 3.65 2.26
N GLU A 250 24.70 3.19 1.30
CA GLU A 250 24.37 2.01 0.50
C GLU A 250 24.30 0.75 1.36
N GLY A 251 25.30 0.57 2.24
CA GLY A 251 25.31 -0.58 3.14
C GLY A 251 24.12 -0.59 4.12
N ILE A 252 23.72 0.58 4.65
CA ILE A 252 22.54 0.71 5.50
C ILE A 252 21.27 0.41 4.70
N ASP A 253 21.19 0.87 3.46
CA ASP A 253 20.03 0.62 2.60
C ASP A 253 19.90 -0.87 2.24
N ILE A 254 21.00 -1.55 1.94
CA ILE A 254 21.05 -3.01 1.70
C ILE A 254 20.55 -3.77 2.93
N LEU A 255 20.98 -3.38 4.13
CA LEU A 255 20.63 -4.05 5.39
C LEU A 255 19.15 -3.96 5.73
N TYR A 256 18.54 -2.82 5.49
CA TYR A 256 17.23 -2.51 6.08
C TYR A 256 16.08 -2.38 5.09
N PHE A 257 16.34 -2.16 3.80
CA PHE A 257 15.28 -1.95 2.82
C PHE A 257 14.26 -3.08 2.80
N HIS A 258 14.73 -4.33 2.73
CA HIS A 258 13.84 -5.50 2.71
C HIS A 258 13.26 -5.85 4.09
N ARG A 259 13.92 -5.48 5.19
CA ARG A 259 13.43 -5.77 6.55
C ARG A 259 12.18 -4.98 6.90
N GLU A 260 12.09 -3.74 6.48
CA GLU A 260 10.89 -2.91 6.67
C GLU A 260 9.90 -3.00 5.51
N GLU A 261 10.23 -3.72 4.46
CA GLU A 261 9.36 -3.92 3.29
C GLU A 261 8.01 -4.51 3.67
N LYS A 262 7.97 -5.48 4.58
CA LYS A 262 6.72 -6.08 5.08
C LYS A 262 5.80 -5.04 5.72
N GLU A 263 6.34 -4.08 6.47
CA GLU A 263 5.54 -3.00 7.07
C GLU A 263 5.06 -2.00 6.01
N ARG A 264 5.89 -1.68 5.03
CA ARG A 264 5.51 -0.83 3.89
C ARG A 264 4.40 -1.49 3.06
N ILE A 265 4.52 -2.79 2.78
CA ILE A 265 3.48 -3.56 2.09
C ILE A 265 2.19 -3.54 2.91
N LYS A 266 2.26 -3.83 4.19
CA LYS A 266 1.10 -3.85 5.08
C LYS A 266 0.37 -2.50 5.10
N GLN A 267 1.11 -1.40 5.14
CA GLN A 267 0.49 -0.06 5.10
C GLN A 267 -0.11 0.24 3.74
N LEU A 268 0.63 0.00 2.64
CA LEU A 268 0.15 0.23 1.28
C LEU A 268 -1.09 -0.63 0.98
N SER A 269 -1.02 -1.92 1.31
CA SER A 269 -2.14 -2.85 1.14
C SER A 269 -3.31 -2.47 2.06
N GLY A 270 -3.04 -1.98 3.26
CA GLY A 270 -4.05 -1.50 4.20
C GLY A 270 -4.85 -0.32 3.63
N ASP A 271 -4.19 0.68 3.09
CA ASP A 271 -4.84 1.85 2.47
C ASP A 271 -5.69 1.43 1.25
N ILE A 272 -5.15 0.55 0.41
CA ILE A 272 -5.88 0.00 -0.75
C ILE A 272 -7.05 -0.86 -0.26
N GLN A 273 -6.86 -1.71 0.74
CA GLN A 273 -7.90 -2.55 1.32
C GLN A 273 -9.03 -1.73 1.95
N HIS A 274 -8.70 -0.65 2.66
CA HIS A 274 -9.70 0.28 3.19
C HIS A 274 -10.53 0.91 2.08
N PHE A 275 -9.89 1.33 0.99
CA PHE A 275 -10.58 1.85 -0.18
C PHE A 275 -11.52 0.80 -0.79
N ILE A 276 -11.02 -0.41 -1.05
CA ILE A 276 -11.79 -1.53 -1.61
C ILE A 276 -12.99 -1.87 -0.72
N ASN A 277 -12.78 -2.00 0.60
CA ASN A 277 -13.86 -2.31 1.54
C ASN A 277 -14.95 -1.24 1.54
N ARG A 278 -14.58 0.04 1.41
CA ARG A 278 -15.53 1.14 1.28
C ARG A 278 -16.36 1.03 0.00
N GLN A 279 -15.73 0.70 -1.13
CA GLN A 279 -16.42 0.49 -2.40
C GLN A 279 -17.35 -0.73 -2.34
N LEU A 280 -16.87 -1.86 -1.82
CA LEU A 280 -17.68 -3.07 -1.61
C LEU A 280 -18.90 -2.78 -0.75
N LYS A 281 -18.73 -2.11 0.39
CA LYS A 281 -19.84 -1.73 1.27
C LYS A 281 -20.85 -0.83 0.54
N HIS A 282 -20.37 0.14 -0.24
CA HIS A 282 -21.23 1.03 -1.02
C HIS A 282 -22.07 0.25 -2.02
N GLN A 283 -21.45 -0.60 -2.85
CA GLN A 283 -22.14 -1.37 -3.87
C GLN A 283 -23.06 -2.45 -3.27
N SER A 284 -22.61 -3.14 -2.22
CA SER A 284 -23.43 -4.15 -1.52
C SER A 284 -24.66 -3.55 -0.83
N THR A 285 -24.62 -2.28 -0.44
CA THR A 285 -25.78 -1.57 0.11
C THR A 285 -26.71 -1.06 -1.01
N LYS A 286 -26.15 -0.68 -2.16
CA LYS A 286 -26.88 -0.18 -3.33
C LYS A 286 -27.65 -1.29 -4.04
N LEU A 287 -27.04 -2.46 -4.21
CA LEU A 287 -27.60 -3.57 -4.99
C LEU A 287 -28.99 -4.04 -4.53
N PRO A 288 -29.24 -4.31 -3.23
CA PRO A 288 -30.57 -4.72 -2.76
C PRO A 288 -31.65 -3.68 -3.06
N ARG A 289 -31.34 -2.38 -2.93
CA ARG A 289 -32.29 -1.30 -3.24
C ARG A 289 -32.65 -1.27 -4.72
N LEU A 290 -31.66 -1.44 -5.60
CA LEU A 290 -31.91 -1.51 -7.04
C LEU A 290 -32.79 -2.72 -7.41
N ILE A 291 -32.56 -3.87 -6.75
CA ILE A 291 -33.38 -5.08 -6.94
C ILE A 291 -34.82 -4.84 -6.47
N GLU A 292 -35.01 -4.23 -5.30
CA GLU A 292 -36.34 -3.89 -4.76
C GLU A 292 -37.10 -2.94 -5.69
N GLU A 293 -36.42 -1.89 -6.18
CA GLU A 293 -36.99 -0.94 -7.15
C GLU A 293 -37.32 -1.62 -8.48
N TYR A 294 -36.48 -2.56 -8.93
CA TYR A 294 -36.72 -3.34 -10.14
C TYR A 294 -37.93 -4.29 -10.00
N GLU A 295 -38.04 -5.00 -8.87
CA GLU A 295 -39.19 -5.86 -8.58
C GLU A 295 -40.49 -5.04 -8.51
N ALA A 296 -40.49 -3.89 -7.86
CA ALA A 296 -41.61 -2.96 -7.81
C ALA A 296 -41.99 -2.44 -9.21
N ALA A 297 -41.01 -2.31 -10.12
CA ALA A 297 -41.26 -1.87 -11.48
C ALA A 297 -41.82 -3.00 -12.39
N LYS A 298 -41.66 -4.29 -12.02
CA LYS A 298 -42.25 -5.44 -12.78
C LYS A 298 -43.75 -5.38 -12.88
N ASP A 299 -44.41 -4.81 -11.86
CA ASP A 299 -45.89 -4.67 -11.87
C ASP A 299 -46.36 -3.57 -12.82
N CYS A 300 -45.55 -3.15 -13.79
CA CYS A 300 -45.93 -2.07 -14.70
C CYS A 300 -47.15 -2.43 -15.55
N ASP A 301 -47.36 -3.71 -15.92
CA ASP A 301 -48.47 -4.16 -16.76
C ASP A 301 -49.85 -3.94 -16.11
N LYS A 302 -49.93 -3.95 -14.79
CA LYS A 302 -51.10 -3.53 -14.02
C LYS A 302 -51.53 -2.10 -14.34
N TRP A 303 -50.58 -1.20 -14.50
CA TRP A 303 -50.86 0.19 -14.84
C TRP A 303 -51.30 0.36 -16.30
N ARG A 304 -50.84 -0.53 -17.18
CA ARG A 304 -51.33 -0.60 -18.54
C ARG A 304 -52.78 -1.05 -18.56
N GLU A 305 -53.13 -2.15 -17.87
CA GLU A 305 -54.48 -2.66 -17.73
C GLU A 305 -55.45 -1.58 -17.19
N TYR A 306 -55.04 -0.86 -16.15
CA TYR A 306 -55.84 0.26 -15.63
C TYR A 306 -56.10 1.35 -16.67
N GLY A 307 -55.09 1.67 -17.48
CA GLY A 307 -55.25 2.65 -18.57
C GLY A 307 -56.19 2.15 -19.68
N ASP A 308 -56.01 0.89 -20.08
CA ASP A 308 -56.81 0.24 -21.12
C ASP A 308 -58.29 0.14 -20.68
N LEU A 309 -58.57 -0.21 -19.41
CA LEU A 309 -59.91 -0.25 -18.84
C LEU A 309 -60.55 1.12 -18.80
N LEU A 310 -59.88 2.14 -18.29
CA LEU A 310 -60.42 3.51 -18.24
C LEU A 310 -60.74 4.06 -19.63
N TYR A 311 -59.95 3.69 -20.64
CA TYR A 311 -60.13 4.12 -22.01
C TYR A 311 -61.27 3.38 -22.70
N ALA A 312 -61.31 2.05 -22.57
CA ALA A 312 -62.30 1.20 -23.24
C ALA A 312 -63.73 1.38 -22.68
N TYR A 313 -63.87 1.54 -21.37
CA TYR A 313 -65.15 1.84 -20.73
C TYR A 313 -65.61 3.30 -20.94
N GLN A 314 -64.81 4.12 -21.66
CA GLN A 314 -65.12 5.51 -21.98
C GLN A 314 -65.47 6.35 -20.73
N ILE A 315 -64.82 6.11 -19.63
CA ILE A 315 -65.03 6.80 -18.37
C ILE A 315 -64.68 8.28 -18.52
N THR A 316 -65.67 9.17 -18.48
CA THR A 316 -65.48 10.61 -18.67
C THR A 316 -65.53 11.37 -17.37
N ASP A 317 -66.39 11.01 -16.44
CA ASP A 317 -66.59 11.70 -15.16
C ASP A 317 -65.99 10.90 -14.00
N THR A 318 -64.84 11.35 -13.55
CA THR A 318 -64.11 10.78 -12.40
C THR A 318 -63.77 11.86 -11.35
N LYS A 319 -64.26 13.08 -11.55
CA LYS A 319 -64.00 14.18 -10.59
C LYS A 319 -64.59 13.87 -9.22
N GLY A 320 -63.76 14.01 -8.18
CA GLY A 320 -64.15 13.69 -6.80
C GLY A 320 -64.04 12.23 -6.40
N LEU A 321 -63.85 11.29 -7.35
CA LEU A 321 -63.65 9.89 -7.04
C LEU A 321 -62.18 9.59 -6.72
N LYS A 322 -61.95 8.79 -5.69
CA LYS A 322 -60.61 8.29 -5.32
C LYS A 322 -60.25 6.96 -5.98
N GLU A 323 -61.27 6.20 -6.37
CA GLU A 323 -61.11 4.91 -7.02
C GLU A 323 -62.36 4.58 -7.85
N ILE A 324 -62.21 3.65 -8.81
CA ILE A 324 -63.31 3.06 -9.57
C ILE A 324 -63.05 1.57 -9.71
N THR A 325 -64.11 0.76 -9.72
CA THR A 325 -64.04 -0.67 -9.97
C THR A 325 -64.60 -0.97 -11.38
N LEU A 326 -63.78 -1.59 -12.23
CA LEU A 326 -64.14 -2.01 -13.58
C LEU A 326 -63.79 -3.50 -13.74
N ASN A 327 -64.50 -4.22 -14.63
CA ASN A 327 -64.19 -5.62 -14.87
C ASN A 327 -63.02 -5.77 -15.86
N SER A 328 -62.07 -6.67 -15.56
CA SER A 328 -60.97 -7.05 -16.45
C SER A 328 -61.48 -7.68 -17.74
N PHE A 329 -60.83 -7.40 -18.86
CA PHE A 329 -61.17 -8.02 -20.15
C PHE A 329 -60.68 -9.48 -20.28
N VAL A 330 -59.85 -9.95 -19.33
CA VAL A 330 -59.25 -11.30 -19.39
C VAL A 330 -60.10 -12.33 -18.67
N ASP A 331 -60.59 -12.01 -17.48
CA ASP A 331 -61.27 -12.96 -16.59
C ASP A 331 -62.59 -12.44 -15.98
N ASP A 332 -63.01 -11.26 -16.42
CA ASP A 332 -64.18 -10.54 -15.91
C ASP A 332 -64.18 -10.26 -14.41
N ALA A 333 -62.96 -10.36 -13.79
CA ALA A 333 -62.77 -10.07 -12.37
C ALA A 333 -62.80 -8.56 -12.09
N PRO A 334 -63.29 -8.13 -10.90
CA PRO A 334 -63.33 -6.71 -10.55
C PRO A 334 -61.92 -6.17 -10.27
N VAL A 335 -61.50 -5.13 -10.99
CA VAL A 335 -60.22 -4.44 -10.88
C VAL A 335 -60.48 -3.07 -10.24
N HIS A 336 -59.81 -2.81 -9.09
CA HIS A 336 -59.88 -1.54 -8.39
C HIS A 336 -58.82 -0.59 -8.92
N ILE A 337 -59.21 0.49 -9.56
CA ILE A 337 -58.33 1.47 -10.20
C ILE A 337 -58.28 2.74 -9.35
N PRO A 338 -57.11 3.12 -8.79
CA PRO A 338 -56.95 4.35 -8.05
C PRO A 338 -57.02 5.57 -8.99
N LEU A 339 -57.75 6.59 -8.61
CA LEU A 339 -58.00 7.82 -9.39
C LEU A 339 -57.47 9.05 -8.64
N ASP A 340 -57.10 10.06 -9.41
CA ASP A 340 -56.86 11.41 -8.87
C ASP A 340 -58.18 12.20 -8.93
N PRO A 341 -58.76 12.60 -7.77
CA PRO A 341 -60.04 13.30 -7.72
C PRO A 341 -60.06 14.64 -8.45
N LYS A 342 -58.90 15.19 -8.76
CA LYS A 342 -58.78 16.50 -9.46
C LYS A 342 -58.88 16.34 -10.99
N LEU A 343 -58.74 15.14 -11.50
CA LEU A 343 -58.72 14.88 -12.93
C LEU A 343 -60.01 14.25 -13.40
N ASP A 344 -60.35 14.52 -14.66
CA ASP A 344 -61.38 13.80 -15.39
C ASP A 344 -60.91 12.40 -15.84
N GLY A 345 -61.77 11.60 -16.45
CA GLY A 345 -61.43 10.24 -16.88
C GLY A 345 -60.28 10.19 -17.87
N LYS A 346 -60.22 11.13 -18.83
CA LYS A 346 -59.10 11.23 -19.78
C LYS A 346 -57.78 11.62 -19.08
N GLY A 347 -57.85 12.54 -18.11
CA GLY A 347 -56.71 12.94 -17.29
C GLY A 347 -56.15 11.79 -16.45
N ASN A 348 -57.04 11.01 -15.81
CA ASN A 348 -56.68 9.81 -15.06
C ASN A 348 -56.06 8.73 -15.95
N ALA A 349 -56.66 8.42 -17.09
CA ALA A 349 -56.09 7.46 -18.06
C ALA A 349 -54.68 7.90 -18.52
N ARG A 350 -54.50 9.19 -18.85
CA ARG A 350 -53.19 9.73 -19.23
C ARG A 350 -52.16 9.59 -18.09
N LYS A 351 -52.53 9.88 -16.86
CA LYS A 351 -51.66 9.74 -15.67
C LYS A 351 -51.26 8.29 -15.45
N VAL A 352 -52.15 7.35 -15.62
CA VAL A 352 -51.91 5.91 -15.51
C VAL A 352 -50.94 5.43 -16.59
N PHE A 353 -51.14 5.82 -17.86
CA PHE A 353 -50.22 5.48 -18.95
C PHE A 353 -48.86 6.16 -18.80
N GLN A 354 -48.78 7.38 -18.26
CA GLN A 354 -47.51 8.02 -17.92
C GLN A 354 -46.75 7.20 -16.87
N LYS A 355 -47.47 6.68 -15.85
CA LYS A 355 -46.86 5.82 -14.81
C LYS A 355 -46.39 4.50 -15.41
N TYR A 356 -47.17 3.85 -16.25
CA TYR A 356 -46.75 2.66 -17.01
C TYR A 356 -45.47 2.89 -17.80
N ASN A 357 -45.41 3.94 -18.61
CA ASN A 357 -44.25 4.26 -19.44
C ASN A 357 -43.01 4.58 -18.60
N LYS A 358 -43.19 5.29 -17.46
CA LYS A 358 -42.11 5.56 -16.54
C LYS A 358 -41.54 4.27 -15.93
N LEU A 359 -42.38 3.37 -15.45
CA LEU A 359 -41.99 2.10 -14.87
C LEU A 359 -41.30 1.19 -15.91
N LYS A 360 -41.85 1.09 -17.11
CA LYS A 360 -41.29 0.29 -18.20
C LYS A 360 -39.90 0.76 -18.63
N LYS A 361 -39.70 2.07 -18.78
CA LYS A 361 -38.38 2.63 -19.06
C LYS A 361 -37.44 2.43 -17.87
N GLY A 362 -37.97 2.56 -16.65
CA GLY A 362 -37.24 2.33 -15.41
C GLY A 362 -36.69 0.91 -15.29
N GLN A 363 -37.43 -0.11 -15.71
CA GLN A 363 -36.99 -1.52 -15.69
C GLN A 363 -35.66 -1.71 -16.44
N VAL A 364 -35.59 -1.21 -17.68
CA VAL A 364 -34.37 -1.35 -18.50
C VAL A 364 -33.19 -0.68 -17.81
N TYR A 365 -33.39 0.55 -17.34
CA TYR A 365 -32.32 1.30 -16.62
C TYR A 365 -31.90 0.59 -15.33
N LEU A 366 -32.86 0.10 -14.53
CA LEU A 366 -32.56 -0.60 -13.28
C LEU A 366 -31.82 -1.91 -13.53
N GLN A 367 -32.21 -2.66 -14.59
CA GLN A 367 -31.51 -3.88 -14.97
C GLN A 367 -30.03 -3.61 -15.34
N GLU A 368 -29.77 -2.56 -16.12
CA GLU A 368 -28.41 -2.12 -16.43
C GLU A 368 -27.64 -1.71 -15.17
N GLN A 369 -28.27 -0.96 -14.25
CA GLN A 369 -27.64 -0.55 -12.99
C GLN A 369 -27.33 -1.74 -12.06
N ILE A 370 -28.18 -2.74 -12.02
CA ILE A 370 -27.97 -3.99 -11.27
C ILE A 370 -26.75 -4.72 -11.82
N GLN A 371 -26.66 -4.88 -13.13
CA GLN A 371 -25.52 -5.52 -13.78
C GLN A 371 -24.21 -4.77 -13.51
N LEU A 372 -24.20 -3.45 -13.66
CA LEU A 372 -23.03 -2.62 -13.36
C LEU A 372 -22.62 -2.74 -11.89
N CYS A 373 -23.59 -2.72 -10.98
CA CYS A 373 -23.34 -2.86 -9.55
C CYS A 373 -22.73 -4.23 -9.21
N GLN A 374 -23.23 -5.30 -9.81
CA GLN A 374 -22.69 -6.65 -9.64
C GLN A 374 -21.26 -6.75 -10.18
N MET A 375 -20.99 -6.21 -11.37
CA MET A 375 -19.65 -6.18 -11.95
C MET A 375 -18.64 -5.41 -11.06
N GLU A 376 -19.09 -4.33 -10.42
CA GLU A 376 -18.25 -3.59 -9.47
C GLU A 376 -17.96 -4.41 -8.21
N ILE A 377 -18.96 -5.12 -7.67
CA ILE A 377 -18.77 -6.01 -6.51
C ILE A 377 -17.78 -7.11 -6.86
N ASP A 378 -17.91 -7.75 -8.00
CA ASP A 378 -17.03 -8.82 -8.45
C ASP A 378 -15.60 -8.29 -8.64
N TYR A 379 -15.45 -7.13 -9.26
CA TYR A 379 -14.15 -6.50 -9.46
C TYR A 379 -13.42 -6.20 -8.13
N PHE A 380 -14.10 -5.51 -7.21
CA PHE A 380 -13.48 -5.17 -5.93
C PHE A 380 -13.27 -6.39 -5.02
N SER A 381 -14.12 -7.41 -5.13
CA SER A 381 -13.92 -8.69 -4.43
C SER A 381 -12.66 -9.39 -4.94
N GLY A 382 -12.45 -9.41 -6.25
CA GLY A 382 -11.23 -9.94 -6.86
C GLY A 382 -9.97 -9.22 -6.41
N LEU A 383 -9.98 -7.88 -6.40
CA LEU A 383 -8.85 -7.08 -5.90
C LEU A 383 -8.59 -7.31 -4.41
N SER A 384 -9.64 -7.46 -3.59
CA SER A 384 -9.50 -7.77 -2.17
C SER A 384 -8.81 -9.11 -1.94
N GLU A 385 -9.12 -10.11 -2.75
CA GLU A 385 -8.47 -11.43 -2.67
C GLU A 385 -7.00 -11.36 -3.09
N GLN A 386 -6.70 -10.69 -4.19
CA GLN A 386 -5.34 -10.53 -4.69
C GLN A 386 -4.41 -9.81 -3.69
N LEU A 387 -4.94 -8.82 -2.95
CA LEU A 387 -4.17 -8.10 -1.93
C LEU A 387 -3.72 -8.96 -0.75
N LYS A 388 -4.39 -10.08 -0.46
CA LYS A 388 -4.00 -10.98 0.64
C LYS A 388 -2.63 -11.63 0.41
N TYR A 389 -2.28 -11.83 -0.87
CA TYR A 389 -1.04 -12.49 -1.31
C TYR A 389 -0.07 -11.54 -2.02
N ALA A 390 -0.38 -10.25 -2.03
CA ALA A 390 0.41 -9.26 -2.74
C ALA A 390 1.75 -9.02 -2.04
N ASP A 391 2.84 -9.10 -2.80
CA ASP A 391 4.11 -8.47 -2.47
C ASP A 391 4.05 -6.96 -2.79
N PHE A 392 5.15 -6.25 -2.53
CA PHE A 392 5.20 -4.81 -2.72
C PHE A 392 4.93 -4.39 -4.19
N GLU A 393 5.51 -5.10 -5.15
CA GLU A 393 5.35 -4.81 -6.58
C GLU A 393 3.91 -5.05 -7.01
N THR A 394 3.32 -6.18 -6.60
CA THR A 394 1.90 -6.51 -6.86
C THR A 394 0.95 -5.47 -6.27
N ALA A 395 1.18 -5.04 -5.02
CA ALA A 395 0.36 -4.00 -4.38
C ALA A 395 0.47 -2.66 -5.12
N MET A 396 1.66 -2.30 -5.62
CA MET A 396 1.86 -1.10 -6.45
C MET A 396 1.14 -1.20 -7.80
N GLU A 397 1.17 -2.36 -8.46
CA GLU A 397 0.46 -2.61 -9.71
C GLU A 397 -1.06 -2.52 -9.53
N ILE A 398 -1.62 -3.10 -8.44
CA ILE A 398 -3.04 -2.95 -8.08
C ILE A 398 -3.39 -1.47 -7.89
N ARG A 399 -2.53 -0.70 -7.22
CA ARG A 399 -2.74 0.73 -7.06
C ARG A 399 -2.72 1.47 -8.41
N GLU A 400 -1.78 1.14 -9.30
CA GLU A 400 -1.71 1.72 -10.64
C GLU A 400 -2.96 1.37 -11.48
N GLU A 401 -3.48 0.15 -11.34
CA GLU A 401 -4.74 -0.27 -11.96
C GLU A 401 -5.90 0.61 -11.48
N LEU A 402 -6.05 0.81 -10.16
CA LEU A 402 -7.10 1.67 -9.60
C LEU A 402 -6.99 3.13 -10.06
N VAL A 403 -5.77 3.64 -10.26
CA VAL A 403 -5.53 4.97 -10.84
C VAL A 403 -5.93 5.01 -12.32
N LYS A 404 -5.54 4.02 -13.12
CA LYS A 404 -5.90 3.93 -14.55
C LYS A 404 -7.41 3.78 -14.76
N GLN A 405 -8.09 3.09 -13.85
CA GLN A 405 -9.56 2.93 -13.86
C GLN A 405 -10.30 4.16 -13.30
N GLY A 406 -9.58 5.21 -12.85
CA GLY A 406 -10.17 6.46 -12.35
C GLY A 406 -10.70 6.40 -10.92
N TYR A 407 -10.43 5.35 -10.16
CA TYR A 407 -10.86 5.22 -8.76
C TYR A 407 -9.96 5.96 -7.78
N LEU A 408 -8.68 6.09 -8.10
CA LEU A 408 -7.70 6.82 -7.30
C LEU A 408 -7.09 7.94 -8.14
N PHE A 409 -6.81 9.08 -7.51
CA PHE A 409 -6.15 10.19 -8.17
C PHE A 409 -4.63 10.04 -8.09
N GLU A 410 -3.94 10.12 -9.23
CA GLU A 410 -2.51 10.40 -9.24
C GLU A 410 -2.31 11.89 -9.01
N LYS A 411 -1.68 12.28 -7.88
CA LYS A 411 -1.21 13.66 -7.73
C LYS A 411 -0.18 13.89 -8.84
N GLU A 412 -0.43 14.84 -9.74
CA GLU A 412 0.40 15.16 -10.91
C GLU A 412 1.88 15.20 -10.51
N LYS A 413 2.63 14.18 -10.91
CA LYS A 413 4.07 14.31 -11.07
C LYS A 413 4.24 15.26 -12.25
N VAL A 414 4.80 16.46 -11.98
CA VAL A 414 5.25 17.40 -13.01
C VAL A 414 5.85 16.60 -14.17
N LYS A 415 5.16 16.65 -15.31
CA LYS A 415 5.49 15.90 -16.51
C LYS A 415 6.91 16.25 -16.98
N LYS A 416 7.92 15.53 -16.53
CA LYS A 416 9.08 15.31 -17.37
C LYS A 416 8.73 14.15 -18.28
N LYS A 417 8.46 14.47 -19.55
CA LYS A 417 8.35 13.54 -20.68
C LYS A 417 9.64 12.72 -20.81
N LYS A 418 9.82 11.71 -19.99
CA LYS A 418 10.52 10.50 -20.39
C LYS A 418 9.40 9.48 -20.59
N LYS A 419 9.20 9.07 -21.85
CA LYS A 419 8.43 7.86 -22.18
C LYS A 419 8.96 6.77 -21.23
N LYS A 420 8.21 6.46 -20.14
CA LYS A 420 8.38 5.17 -19.48
C LYS A 420 8.19 4.17 -20.60
N LYS A 421 9.20 3.35 -20.90
CA LYS A 421 8.98 2.11 -21.63
C LYS A 421 7.85 1.44 -20.88
N ASP A 422 6.78 1.07 -21.59
CA ASP A 422 5.75 0.20 -21.04
C ASP A 422 6.47 -1.09 -20.60
N VAL A 423 6.78 -1.17 -19.32
CA VAL A 423 7.27 -2.40 -18.73
C VAL A 423 6.03 -3.25 -18.61
N SER A 424 5.96 -4.32 -19.40
CA SER A 424 4.90 -5.32 -19.30
C SER A 424 4.86 -5.82 -17.86
N PRO A 425 3.67 -5.97 -17.23
CA PRO A 425 3.56 -6.55 -15.90
C PRO A 425 4.30 -7.89 -15.85
N SER A 426 5.17 -8.08 -14.87
CA SER A 426 5.94 -9.32 -14.74
C SER A 426 5.11 -10.33 -13.96
N TYR A 427 4.75 -11.44 -14.56
CA TYR A 427 4.10 -12.58 -13.91
C TYR A 427 5.12 -13.62 -13.45
N THR A 428 4.74 -14.44 -12.49
CA THR A 428 5.62 -15.49 -11.94
C THR A 428 5.64 -16.70 -12.89
N THR A 429 6.83 -17.26 -13.14
CA THR A 429 7.01 -18.48 -13.95
C THR A 429 7.79 -19.50 -13.15
N ILE A 430 7.31 -20.74 -13.14
CA ILE A 430 7.98 -21.91 -12.60
C ILE A 430 8.25 -22.91 -13.72
N THR A 431 9.19 -23.80 -13.52
CA THR A 431 9.49 -24.89 -14.47
C THR A 431 9.35 -26.22 -13.74
N THR A 432 8.60 -27.15 -14.32
CA THR A 432 8.45 -28.50 -13.80
C THR A 432 9.75 -29.31 -14.00
N GLU A 433 9.87 -30.44 -13.33
CA GLU A 433 11.01 -31.35 -13.52
C GLU A 433 11.15 -31.83 -14.98
N GLN A 434 10.07 -31.85 -15.72
CA GLN A 434 10.03 -32.23 -17.14
C GLN A 434 10.37 -31.07 -18.09
N GLY A 435 10.71 -29.88 -17.54
CA GLY A 435 11.10 -28.71 -18.33
C GLY A 435 9.93 -27.90 -18.88
N ILE A 436 8.67 -28.20 -18.51
CA ILE A 436 7.50 -27.43 -18.93
C ILE A 436 7.33 -26.19 -18.04
N SER A 437 7.19 -25.04 -18.66
CA SER A 437 6.98 -23.78 -17.93
C SER A 437 5.50 -23.55 -17.61
N ILE A 438 5.20 -23.14 -16.36
CA ILE A 438 3.89 -22.72 -15.90
C ILE A 438 4.02 -21.28 -15.42
N SER A 439 3.22 -20.38 -15.97
CA SER A 439 3.19 -18.97 -15.56
C SER A 439 1.85 -18.62 -14.90
N PHE A 440 1.88 -17.73 -13.90
CA PHE A 440 0.65 -17.26 -13.27
C PHE A 440 0.76 -15.81 -12.84
N GLY A 441 -0.37 -15.10 -12.90
CA GLY A 441 -0.49 -13.72 -12.50
C GLY A 441 -1.00 -13.57 -11.07
N LYS A 442 -0.49 -12.59 -10.34
CA LYS A 442 -0.90 -12.28 -8.96
C LYS A 442 -1.91 -11.14 -8.87
N ASN A 443 -2.17 -10.45 -9.98
CA ASN A 443 -3.16 -9.37 -10.08
C ASN A 443 -3.78 -9.31 -11.48
N ASN A 444 -4.79 -8.45 -11.66
CA ASN A 444 -5.54 -8.34 -12.91
C ASN A 444 -4.68 -7.91 -14.09
N LEU A 445 -3.71 -7.01 -13.89
CA LEU A 445 -2.81 -6.55 -14.96
C LEU A 445 -1.89 -7.68 -15.43
N GLN A 446 -1.34 -8.45 -14.48
CA GLN A 446 -0.53 -9.63 -14.79
C GLN A 446 -1.36 -10.72 -15.44
N ASN A 447 -2.60 -10.99 -14.95
CA ASN A 447 -3.54 -11.94 -15.54
C ASN A 447 -3.88 -11.57 -16.99
N ASP A 448 -4.16 -10.30 -17.26
CA ASP A 448 -4.46 -9.81 -18.62
C ASP A 448 -3.23 -9.95 -19.55
N ALA A 449 -2.06 -9.51 -19.08
CA ALA A 449 -0.81 -9.61 -19.83
C ALA A 449 -0.46 -11.08 -20.13
N LEU A 450 -0.51 -11.96 -19.14
CA LEU A 450 -0.23 -13.39 -19.29
C LEU A 450 -1.16 -14.04 -20.31
N THR A 451 -2.47 -13.78 -20.21
CA THR A 451 -3.48 -14.41 -21.07
C THR A 451 -3.35 -13.97 -22.53
N TRP A 452 -3.11 -12.68 -22.79
CA TRP A 452 -3.16 -12.15 -24.15
C TRP A 452 -1.82 -12.08 -24.87
N HIS A 453 -0.68 -12.16 -24.15
CA HIS A 453 0.66 -12.19 -24.76
C HIS A 453 1.23 -13.60 -24.92
N THR A 454 0.51 -14.64 -24.49
CA THR A 454 0.92 -16.03 -24.61
C THR A 454 0.35 -16.67 -25.89
N LYS A 455 1.00 -17.76 -26.37
CA LYS A 455 0.56 -18.50 -27.57
C LYS A 455 -0.87 -19.02 -27.41
N LYS A 456 -1.70 -18.87 -28.42
CA LYS A 456 -3.12 -19.26 -28.40
C LYS A 456 -3.37 -20.76 -28.21
N SER A 457 -2.38 -21.61 -28.48
CA SER A 457 -2.45 -23.07 -28.28
C SER A 457 -2.21 -23.47 -26.83
N ASN A 458 -1.53 -22.66 -26.01
CA ASN A 458 -1.20 -22.95 -24.63
C ASN A 458 -2.47 -23.09 -23.78
N ILE A 459 -2.37 -23.86 -22.69
CA ILE A 459 -3.51 -24.21 -21.84
C ILE A 459 -3.61 -23.21 -20.70
N TRP A 460 -4.76 -22.56 -20.59
CA TRP A 460 -5.11 -21.62 -19.56
C TRP A 460 -6.00 -22.26 -18.49
N PHE A 461 -5.81 -21.87 -17.22
CA PHE A 461 -6.56 -22.35 -16.06
C PHE A 461 -7.03 -21.18 -15.20
N HIS A 462 -8.22 -21.35 -14.60
CA HIS A 462 -8.75 -20.45 -13.58
C HIS A 462 -9.86 -21.15 -12.77
N THR A 463 -10.00 -20.80 -11.51
CA THR A 463 -11.12 -21.28 -10.67
C THR A 463 -12.46 -20.79 -11.21
N LYS A 464 -13.47 -21.70 -11.28
CA LYS A 464 -14.73 -21.39 -11.93
C LYS A 464 -15.59 -20.40 -11.12
N ASP A 465 -15.70 -20.63 -9.82
CA ASP A 465 -16.64 -19.91 -8.93
C ASP A 465 -15.93 -19.00 -7.93
N TYR A 466 -14.61 -18.84 -8.05
CA TYR A 466 -13.80 -18.05 -7.15
C TYR A 466 -12.94 -17.06 -7.92
N HIS A 467 -12.73 -15.88 -7.32
CA HIS A 467 -11.73 -14.95 -7.83
C HIS A 467 -10.32 -15.50 -7.58
N GLY A 468 -9.43 -15.39 -8.56
CA GLY A 468 -8.09 -15.96 -8.46
C GLY A 468 -7.15 -15.58 -9.59
N SER A 469 -6.04 -16.30 -9.65
CA SER A 469 -5.00 -16.12 -10.65
C SER A 469 -5.33 -16.81 -11.97
N HIS A 470 -4.97 -16.17 -13.09
CA HIS A 470 -4.85 -16.87 -14.35
C HIS A 470 -3.53 -17.65 -14.35
N VAL A 471 -3.59 -18.91 -14.72
CA VAL A 471 -2.42 -19.79 -14.84
C VAL A 471 -2.33 -20.28 -16.28
N VAL A 472 -1.15 -20.27 -16.85
CA VAL A 472 -0.91 -20.74 -18.22
C VAL A 472 0.24 -21.75 -18.24
N VAL A 473 -0.05 -22.92 -18.79
CA VAL A 473 0.96 -23.94 -19.12
C VAL A 473 1.45 -23.66 -20.54
N HIS A 474 2.76 -23.46 -20.70
CA HIS A 474 3.39 -23.13 -21.98
C HIS A 474 3.61 -24.39 -22.86
N ASP A 475 2.61 -25.24 -22.90
CA ASP A 475 2.53 -26.43 -23.73
C ASP A 475 1.10 -26.58 -24.28
N ASP A 476 0.93 -27.18 -25.44
CA ASP A 476 -0.38 -27.44 -26.06
C ASP A 476 -0.94 -28.83 -25.74
N ASN A 477 -0.09 -29.73 -25.22
CA ASN A 477 -0.49 -31.08 -24.77
C ASN A 477 0.28 -31.50 -23.51
N PRO A 478 0.14 -30.80 -22.37
CA PRO A 478 0.85 -31.09 -21.14
C PRO A 478 0.44 -32.44 -20.54
N ASP A 479 1.35 -33.08 -19.82
CA ASP A 479 1.07 -34.30 -19.06
C ASP A 479 0.12 -34.05 -17.88
N GLU A 480 -0.44 -35.14 -17.31
CA GLU A 480 -1.42 -35.07 -16.22
C GLU A 480 -0.85 -34.39 -14.96
N TYR A 481 0.43 -34.62 -14.62
CA TYR A 481 1.06 -34.00 -13.47
C TYR A 481 1.11 -32.48 -13.62
N THR A 482 1.58 -32.00 -14.77
CA THR A 482 1.65 -30.57 -15.10
C THR A 482 0.26 -29.93 -15.09
N MET A 483 -0.77 -30.62 -15.61
CA MET A 483 -2.16 -30.16 -15.57
C MET A 483 -2.68 -30.02 -14.13
N ARG A 484 -2.42 -31.01 -13.28
CA ARG A 484 -2.82 -30.98 -11.87
C ARG A 484 -2.06 -29.91 -11.08
N LEU A 485 -0.77 -29.73 -11.32
CA LEU A 485 0.04 -28.69 -10.70
C LEU A 485 -0.48 -27.29 -11.09
N ALA A 486 -0.79 -27.06 -12.37
CA ALA A 486 -1.37 -25.79 -12.82
C ALA A 486 -2.76 -25.52 -12.20
N ALA A 487 -3.59 -26.57 -12.09
CA ALA A 487 -4.88 -26.47 -11.41
C ALA A 487 -4.72 -26.19 -9.90
N ASN A 488 -3.73 -26.81 -9.23
CA ASN A 488 -3.38 -26.54 -7.84
C ASN A 488 -2.95 -25.08 -7.64
N ILE A 489 -2.08 -24.55 -8.50
CA ILE A 489 -1.66 -23.13 -8.46
C ILE A 489 -2.89 -22.20 -8.59
N ALA A 490 -3.79 -22.48 -9.55
CA ALA A 490 -5.00 -21.68 -9.74
C ALA A 490 -5.91 -21.71 -8.51
N ALA A 491 -6.09 -22.88 -7.89
CA ALA A 491 -6.91 -23.05 -6.69
C ALA A 491 -6.28 -22.40 -5.45
N TYR A 492 -4.97 -22.53 -5.29
CA TYR A 492 -4.22 -21.97 -4.16
C TYR A 492 -4.22 -20.43 -4.17
N PHE A 493 -4.00 -19.81 -5.33
CA PHE A 493 -4.06 -18.35 -5.49
C PHE A 493 -5.47 -17.87 -5.83
N SER A 494 -6.48 -18.41 -5.14
CA SER A 494 -7.88 -18.02 -5.27
C SER A 494 -8.58 -17.92 -3.92
N ALA A 495 -9.79 -17.35 -3.93
CA ALA A 495 -10.67 -17.33 -2.76
C ALA A 495 -11.09 -18.74 -2.29
N GLY A 496 -10.91 -19.77 -3.12
CA GLY A 496 -11.18 -21.17 -2.82
C GLY A 496 -10.03 -21.90 -2.11
N ARG A 497 -8.92 -21.25 -1.76
CA ARG A 497 -7.72 -21.87 -1.18
C ARG A 497 -8.00 -22.81 0.00
N MET A 498 -8.96 -22.46 0.86
CA MET A 498 -9.32 -23.23 2.07
C MET A 498 -10.50 -24.19 1.83
N SER A 499 -10.96 -24.30 0.59
CA SER A 499 -12.05 -25.19 0.21
C SER A 499 -11.50 -26.52 -0.31
N SER A 500 -12.27 -27.60 -0.14
CA SER A 500 -12.00 -28.87 -0.80
C SER A 500 -12.67 -28.92 -2.16
N SER A 501 -12.10 -29.72 -3.07
CA SER A 501 -12.67 -29.98 -4.40
C SER A 501 -12.96 -28.70 -5.21
N VAL A 502 -11.97 -27.79 -5.26
CA VAL A 502 -12.11 -26.52 -5.96
C VAL A 502 -12.25 -26.75 -7.47
N PRO A 503 -13.33 -26.25 -8.11
CA PRO A 503 -13.53 -26.40 -9.55
C PRO A 503 -12.62 -25.45 -10.32
N VAL A 504 -11.70 -26.00 -11.12
CA VAL A 504 -10.78 -25.25 -11.99
C VAL A 504 -11.15 -25.50 -13.46
N ALA A 505 -11.56 -24.45 -14.15
CA ALA A 505 -11.79 -24.49 -15.59
C ALA A 505 -10.46 -24.38 -16.33
N TYR A 506 -10.30 -25.16 -17.40
CA TYR A 506 -9.14 -25.08 -18.29
C TYR A 506 -9.52 -25.21 -19.77
N CYS A 507 -8.81 -24.49 -20.61
CA CYS A 507 -8.98 -24.58 -22.05
C CYS A 507 -7.75 -23.97 -22.77
N PRO A 508 -7.56 -24.27 -24.06
CA PRO A 508 -6.62 -23.51 -24.88
C PRO A 508 -7.00 -22.02 -24.91
N ILE A 509 -6.02 -21.13 -24.88
CA ILE A 509 -6.24 -19.65 -24.88
C ILE A 509 -7.10 -19.21 -26.08
N LYS A 510 -7.03 -19.89 -27.23
CA LYS A 510 -7.88 -19.60 -28.38
C LYS A 510 -9.39 -19.69 -28.11
N ASN A 511 -9.79 -20.39 -27.05
CA ASN A 511 -11.19 -20.54 -26.64
C ASN A 511 -11.66 -19.39 -25.73
N LEU A 512 -10.77 -18.49 -25.34
CA LEU A 512 -11.10 -17.30 -24.55
C LEU A 512 -11.43 -16.13 -25.48
N LYS A 513 -12.37 -15.30 -25.06
CA LYS A 513 -12.68 -14.03 -25.73
C LYS A 513 -12.46 -12.86 -24.81
N LYS A 514 -11.89 -11.80 -25.36
CA LYS A 514 -11.75 -10.52 -24.65
C LYS A 514 -13.08 -9.79 -24.67
N ILE A 515 -13.56 -9.38 -23.52
CA ILE A 515 -14.80 -8.62 -23.39
C ILE A 515 -14.48 -7.14 -23.67
N PRO A 516 -15.06 -6.51 -24.71
CA PRO A 516 -14.82 -5.11 -25.02
C PRO A 516 -15.23 -4.20 -23.85
N GLY A 517 -14.35 -3.29 -23.43
CA GLY A 517 -14.64 -2.35 -22.32
C GLY A 517 -14.62 -2.95 -20.93
N ALA A 518 -14.36 -4.25 -20.77
CA ALA A 518 -14.22 -4.88 -19.46
C ALA A 518 -12.91 -4.47 -18.77
N LYS A 519 -12.90 -4.62 -17.44
CA LYS A 519 -11.73 -4.37 -16.62
C LYS A 519 -10.65 -5.42 -16.88
N PRO A 520 -9.35 -5.11 -16.60
CA PRO A 520 -8.24 -6.06 -16.77
C PRO A 520 -8.52 -7.40 -16.06
N GLY A 521 -8.04 -8.50 -16.63
CA GLY A 521 -8.22 -9.85 -16.09
C GLY A 521 -9.59 -10.48 -16.33
N MET A 522 -10.55 -9.78 -16.92
CA MET A 522 -11.86 -10.35 -17.25
C MET A 522 -11.83 -11.04 -18.62
N VAL A 523 -12.29 -12.29 -18.65
CA VAL A 523 -12.36 -13.11 -19.87
C VAL A 523 -13.72 -13.79 -20.01
N GLU A 524 -14.19 -13.96 -21.24
CA GLU A 524 -15.34 -14.80 -21.54
C GLU A 524 -14.86 -16.21 -21.90
N LEU A 525 -15.38 -17.22 -21.17
CA LEU A 525 -15.05 -18.62 -21.39
C LEU A 525 -15.89 -19.20 -22.53
N GLY A 526 -15.21 -19.72 -23.56
CA GLY A 526 -15.86 -20.52 -24.61
C GLY A 526 -15.98 -21.99 -24.20
N LYS A 527 -15.50 -22.92 -25.05
CA LYS A 527 -15.46 -24.35 -24.71
C LYS A 527 -14.32 -24.62 -23.74
N TYR A 528 -14.62 -25.18 -22.58
CA TYR A 528 -13.66 -25.51 -21.53
C TYR A 528 -13.94 -26.88 -20.91
N LYS A 529 -12.97 -27.41 -20.17
CA LYS A 529 -13.09 -28.59 -19.34
C LYS A 529 -12.87 -28.21 -17.87
N MET A 530 -13.15 -29.14 -16.96
CA MET A 530 -13.04 -28.92 -15.51
C MET A 530 -12.09 -29.95 -14.89
N ILE A 531 -11.29 -29.48 -13.93
CA ILE A 531 -10.53 -30.29 -12.97
C ILE A 531 -10.98 -29.87 -11.58
N TYR A 532 -11.21 -30.84 -10.70
CA TYR A 532 -11.48 -30.61 -9.29
C TYR A 532 -10.20 -30.93 -8.51
N ILE A 533 -9.75 -30.00 -7.68
CA ILE A 533 -8.47 -30.10 -6.97
C ILE A 533 -8.60 -29.62 -5.52
N ASP A 534 -7.97 -30.32 -4.60
CA ASP A 534 -7.75 -29.84 -3.24
C ASP A 534 -6.47 -29.00 -3.23
N PRO A 535 -6.50 -27.72 -2.80
CA PRO A 535 -5.29 -26.88 -2.78
C PRO A 535 -4.23 -27.47 -1.84
N ASP A 536 -3.04 -27.74 -2.39
CA ASP A 536 -1.89 -28.31 -1.67
C ASP A 536 -0.73 -27.29 -1.65
N GLU A 537 -0.51 -26.70 -0.46
CA GLU A 537 0.54 -25.72 -0.22
C GLU A 537 1.94 -26.35 -0.24
N GLU A 538 2.09 -27.59 0.23
CA GLU A 538 3.39 -28.26 0.30
C GLU A 538 3.92 -28.53 -1.12
N GLN A 539 3.06 -28.95 -2.02
CA GLN A 539 3.41 -29.13 -3.44
C GLN A 539 3.85 -27.80 -4.07
N ILE A 540 3.16 -26.69 -3.78
CA ILE A 540 3.48 -25.37 -4.36
C ILE A 540 4.81 -24.85 -3.81
N ASN A 541 5.09 -25.02 -2.52
CA ASN A 541 6.33 -24.57 -1.87
C ASN A 541 7.59 -25.25 -2.42
N GLN A 542 7.47 -26.38 -3.10
CA GLN A 542 8.59 -27.03 -3.79
C GLN A 542 9.08 -26.19 -4.99
N TYR A 543 8.18 -25.42 -5.62
CA TYR A 543 8.46 -24.62 -6.81
C TYR A 543 8.56 -23.12 -6.53
N ILE A 544 7.90 -22.63 -5.48
CA ILE A 544 7.83 -21.21 -5.16
C ILE A 544 8.27 -21.03 -3.70
N LYS A 545 9.32 -20.23 -3.46
CA LYS A 545 9.63 -19.76 -2.10
C LYS A 545 8.64 -18.64 -1.75
N LEU A 546 7.59 -19.00 -1.04
CA LEU A 546 6.58 -18.07 -0.52
C LEU A 546 7.10 -17.23 0.65
#